data_0af17588fc1ca14e51a7863b900e6f67
#
_entry.id   0af17588fc1ca14e51a7863b900e6f67
#
_cell.length_a   1.000
_cell.length_b   1.000
_cell.length_c   1.000
_cell.angle_alpha   90.00
_cell.angle_beta   90.00
_cell.angle_gamma   90.00
#
_symmetry.space_group_name_H-M   'P 1'
#
loop_
_entity.id
_entity.type
_entity.pdbx_description
1 polymer ?
#
loop_
_entity_poly.entity_id
_entity_poly.type
_entity_poly.pdbx_seq_one_letter_code
_entity_poly.pdbx_strand_id
1 'polypeptide(L)'
;MRNFHLTAAAAFLTALIAGPSWGYTPGTYEASAQGMKGPVKVAVTFSKDAVTSVKVIEEKETAGIGTAAAAELPRQIVEAQSTKIDGLSGATVTSKAIFAAVEDCIRQAKGDPNQPARRTAPKHAGKTIEAAEDVVIIGSGFSGLAAAVNAAEHGASVTVLEKMSVTGGASAICGGQWAIMGTKLQKKKGVPYDPPQALVYDLIGNGHLKNDLTTLTMFAENSPRAADWAINRFKPEFIDQKLQYRAEFQFDRSLYLKGGCGPAYRKVEKAVRDLGIKIHTDTKAERLIVKDGRIVGVEAQKKDGTKYIFSSKAVLLATGGYGANKAMLIEPLKSALYYGPASATGDGHRMAQAVGAKLELMEFGKRYPNGVEAAPGVAKSIIQGNYR
;
A
#
# COMPACT_ATOMS: atom_id res chain seq x y z
N MET A 1 -64.12 -0.21 -45.60
CA MET A 1 -62.66 -0.26 -45.56
C MET A 1 -62.24 -0.39 -44.11
N ARG A 2 -61.81 -1.59 -43.70
CA ARG A 2 -61.46 -1.91 -42.30
C ARG A 2 -59.96 -1.83 -42.16
N ASN A 3 -59.46 -0.92 -41.30
CA ASN A 3 -58.07 -0.82 -40.92
C ASN A 3 -57.74 -1.84 -39.82
N PHE A 4 -56.87 -2.78 -40.10
CA PHE A 4 -56.25 -3.67 -39.12
C PHE A 4 -54.96 -3.00 -38.61
N HIS A 5 -54.96 -2.68 -37.33
CA HIS A 5 -53.73 -2.38 -36.62
C HIS A 5 -53.10 -3.67 -36.06
N LEU A 6 -51.96 -4.08 -36.61
CA LEU A 6 -51.12 -5.10 -36.00
C LEU A 6 -50.24 -4.43 -34.95
N THR A 7 -50.46 -4.73 -33.70
CA THR A 7 -49.51 -4.47 -32.62
C THR A 7 -48.51 -5.63 -32.52
N ALA A 8 -47.28 -5.37 -32.94
CA ALA A 8 -46.17 -6.30 -32.74
C ALA A 8 -45.67 -6.16 -31.29
N ALA A 9 -45.94 -7.17 -30.47
CA ALA A 9 -45.31 -7.29 -29.14
C ALA A 9 -43.89 -7.86 -29.32
N ALA A 10 -42.89 -7.00 -29.11
CA ALA A 10 -41.50 -7.45 -29.06
C ALA A 10 -41.22 -8.13 -27.72
N ALA A 11 -41.21 -9.46 -27.72
CA ALA A 11 -40.72 -10.23 -26.59
C ALA A 11 -39.19 -10.11 -26.52
N PHE A 12 -38.69 -9.35 -25.55
CA PHE A 12 -37.26 -9.39 -25.19
C PHE A 12 -36.94 -10.72 -24.51
N LEU A 13 -36.37 -11.62 -25.28
CA LEU A 13 -35.79 -12.86 -24.77
C LEU A 13 -34.46 -12.45 -24.10
N THR A 14 -34.47 -12.27 -22.76
CA THR A 14 -33.24 -12.18 -21.98
C THR A 14 -32.60 -13.58 -21.98
N ALA A 15 -31.67 -13.79 -22.90
CA ALA A 15 -30.79 -14.93 -22.86
C ALA A 15 -29.92 -14.80 -21.58
N LEU A 16 -30.28 -15.55 -20.53
CA LEU A 16 -29.34 -15.87 -19.46
C LEU A 16 -28.18 -16.62 -20.14
N ILE A 17 -27.06 -15.94 -20.32
CA ILE A 17 -25.80 -16.59 -20.66
C ILE A 17 -25.44 -17.42 -19.42
N ALA A 18 -25.82 -18.69 -19.42
CA ALA A 18 -25.33 -19.67 -18.47
C ALA A 18 -23.80 -19.74 -18.70
N GLY A 19 -23.05 -19.10 -17.79
CA GLY A 19 -21.60 -19.28 -17.74
C GLY A 19 -21.29 -20.76 -17.53
N PRO A 20 -20.08 -21.22 -17.87
CA PRO A 20 -19.72 -22.63 -17.74
C PRO A 20 -20.04 -23.11 -16.32
N SER A 21 -20.75 -24.23 -16.21
CA SER A 21 -21.06 -24.85 -14.91
C SER A 21 -19.74 -25.33 -14.29
N TRP A 22 -19.42 -24.83 -13.10
CA TRP A 22 -18.16 -25.09 -12.43
C TRP A 22 -18.04 -26.53 -11.89
N GLY A 23 -19.11 -27.27 -11.84
CA GLY A 23 -19.14 -28.70 -11.62
C GLY A 23 -18.45 -29.22 -10.36
N TYR A 24 -18.50 -28.44 -9.24
CA TYR A 24 -17.92 -28.91 -7.99
C TYR A 24 -18.70 -30.07 -7.36
N THR A 25 -17.98 -30.92 -6.65
CA THR A 25 -18.61 -31.80 -5.65
C THR A 25 -18.94 -30.96 -4.42
N PRO A 26 -20.22 -30.78 -4.05
CA PRO A 26 -20.58 -29.98 -2.88
C PRO A 26 -19.99 -30.55 -1.60
N GLY A 27 -19.59 -29.67 -0.70
CA GLY A 27 -18.97 -30.02 0.57
C GLY A 27 -18.00 -28.97 1.07
N THR A 28 -17.42 -29.20 2.24
CA THR A 28 -16.34 -28.38 2.80
C THR A 28 -15.05 -29.18 2.77
N TYR A 29 -14.01 -28.60 2.18
CA TYR A 29 -12.70 -29.21 2.03
C TYR A 29 -11.65 -28.36 2.73
N GLU A 30 -10.64 -29.00 3.26
CA GLU A 30 -9.55 -28.35 3.96
C GLU A 30 -8.21 -28.62 3.27
N ALA A 31 -7.37 -27.62 3.21
CA ALA A 31 -6.00 -27.75 2.73
C ALA A 31 -5.10 -26.74 3.41
N SER A 32 -3.78 -26.94 3.31
CA SER A 32 -2.80 -26.01 3.85
C SER A 32 -1.65 -25.83 2.87
N ALA A 33 -1.07 -24.62 2.89
CA ALA A 33 0.15 -24.32 2.15
C ALA A 33 1.10 -23.48 3.01
N GLN A 34 2.40 -23.52 2.68
CA GLN A 34 3.44 -22.84 3.43
C GLN A 34 3.34 -21.31 3.25
N GLY A 35 3.10 -20.60 4.34
CA GLY A 35 3.14 -19.15 4.42
C GLY A 35 4.50 -18.63 4.86
N MET A 36 4.55 -17.38 5.33
CA MET A 36 5.79 -16.71 5.71
C MET A 36 6.37 -17.24 7.03
N LYS A 37 5.51 -17.47 8.03
CA LYS A 37 5.92 -17.94 9.38
C LYS A 37 5.47 -19.36 9.71
N GLY A 38 4.75 -20.00 8.82
CA GLY A 38 4.22 -21.34 9.02
C GLY A 38 3.14 -21.70 8.01
N PRO A 39 2.53 -22.87 8.13
CA PRO A 39 1.43 -23.25 7.28
C PRO A 39 0.22 -22.33 7.50
N VAL A 40 -0.45 -22.00 6.40
CA VAL A 40 -1.76 -21.34 6.39
C VAL A 40 -2.77 -22.39 5.99
N LYS A 41 -3.74 -22.70 6.86
CA LYS A 41 -4.78 -23.67 6.62
C LYS A 41 -6.10 -23.00 6.30
N VAL A 42 -6.78 -23.47 5.26
CA VAL A 42 -8.08 -22.93 4.85
C VAL A 42 -9.15 -24.01 4.87
N ALA A 43 -10.40 -23.61 5.10
CA ALA A 43 -11.59 -24.41 4.86
C ALA A 43 -12.43 -23.73 3.76
N VAL A 44 -12.74 -24.45 2.69
CA VAL A 44 -13.49 -23.93 1.54
C VAL A 44 -14.77 -24.74 1.36
N THR A 45 -15.91 -24.07 1.31
CA THR A 45 -17.22 -24.69 1.08
C THR A 45 -17.67 -24.42 -0.35
N PHE A 46 -18.09 -25.48 -1.00
CA PHE A 46 -18.61 -25.47 -2.38
C PHE A 46 -20.08 -25.88 -2.43
N SER A 47 -20.86 -25.19 -3.23
CA SER A 47 -22.09 -25.72 -3.82
C SER A 47 -21.74 -26.43 -5.14
N LYS A 48 -22.76 -26.97 -5.85
CA LYS A 48 -22.54 -27.56 -7.16
C LYS A 48 -21.89 -26.61 -8.17
N ASP A 49 -22.17 -25.29 -8.04
CA ASP A 49 -21.84 -24.30 -9.09
C ASP A 49 -21.00 -23.15 -8.58
N ALA A 50 -20.62 -23.11 -7.30
CA ALA A 50 -19.93 -21.96 -6.73
C ALA A 50 -19.10 -22.29 -5.49
N VAL A 51 -18.06 -21.50 -5.27
CA VAL A 51 -17.40 -21.33 -3.97
C VAL A 51 -18.29 -20.46 -3.08
N THR A 52 -18.85 -21.01 -2.02
CA THR A 52 -19.81 -20.32 -1.14
C THR A 52 -19.15 -19.72 0.09
N SER A 53 -18.04 -20.29 0.54
CA SER A 53 -17.28 -19.78 1.68
C SER A 53 -15.80 -20.14 1.56
N VAL A 54 -14.94 -19.23 1.96
CA VAL A 54 -13.51 -19.46 2.23
C VAL A 54 -13.23 -18.94 3.64
N LYS A 55 -12.53 -19.72 4.45
CA LYS A 55 -12.11 -19.33 5.79
C LYS A 55 -10.66 -19.75 6.01
N VAL A 56 -9.83 -18.86 6.50
CA VAL A 56 -8.53 -19.22 7.06
C VAL A 56 -8.80 -19.72 8.48
N ILE A 57 -8.49 -20.97 8.75
CA ILE A 57 -8.80 -21.63 10.03
C ILE A 57 -7.57 -21.79 10.92
N GLU A 58 -6.36 -21.71 10.34
CA GLU A 58 -5.11 -21.71 11.09
C GLU A 58 -4.07 -20.87 10.35
N GLU A 59 -3.39 -19.98 11.06
CA GLU A 59 -2.26 -19.21 10.55
C GLU A 59 -1.39 -18.70 11.72
N LYS A 60 -0.10 -18.50 11.47
CA LYS A 60 0.87 -17.88 12.41
C LYS A 60 1.59 -16.70 11.77
N GLU A 61 0.91 -16.02 10.87
CA GLU A 61 1.47 -15.01 10.02
C GLU A 61 1.79 -13.70 10.75
N THR A 62 2.48 -12.79 10.06
CA THR A 62 2.86 -11.50 10.64
C THR A 62 1.63 -10.65 10.91
N ALA A 63 1.45 -10.25 12.16
CA ALA A 63 0.33 -9.41 12.59
C ALA A 63 0.26 -8.09 11.79
N GLY A 64 -0.94 -7.77 11.30
CA GLY A 64 -1.20 -6.57 10.49
C GLY A 64 -0.75 -6.66 9.02
N ILE A 65 -0.08 -7.74 8.63
CA ILE A 65 0.36 -7.99 7.25
C ILE A 65 -0.24 -9.30 6.75
N GLY A 66 0.28 -10.43 7.20
CA GLY A 66 -0.24 -11.74 6.81
C GLY A 66 -1.64 -11.99 7.37
N THR A 67 -1.90 -11.56 8.61
CA THR A 67 -3.25 -11.61 9.21
C THR A 67 -4.26 -10.75 8.44
N ALA A 68 -3.83 -9.64 7.82
CA ALA A 68 -4.69 -8.84 6.95
C ALA A 68 -5.05 -9.60 5.66
N ALA A 69 -4.09 -10.33 5.06
CA ALA A 69 -4.38 -11.19 3.91
C ALA A 69 -5.34 -12.33 4.28
N ALA A 70 -5.14 -12.95 5.46
CA ALA A 70 -6.01 -13.99 5.98
C ALA A 70 -7.46 -13.51 6.22
N ALA A 71 -7.65 -12.25 6.56
CA ALA A 71 -8.97 -11.65 6.76
C ALA A 71 -9.66 -11.24 5.45
N GLU A 72 -8.90 -10.70 4.48
CA GLU A 72 -9.47 -10.03 3.31
C GLU A 72 -9.58 -10.94 2.07
N LEU A 73 -8.57 -11.78 1.78
CA LEU A 73 -8.57 -12.61 0.58
C LEU A 73 -9.70 -13.64 0.52
N PRO A 74 -10.14 -14.25 1.63
CA PRO A 74 -11.29 -15.16 1.60
C PRO A 74 -12.53 -14.55 0.96
N ARG A 75 -12.86 -13.32 1.33
CA ARG A 75 -14.00 -12.59 0.76
C ARG A 75 -13.81 -12.33 -0.73
N GLN A 76 -12.62 -11.87 -1.13
CA GLN A 76 -12.31 -11.58 -2.53
C GLN A 76 -12.36 -12.83 -3.42
N ILE A 77 -11.89 -13.97 -2.94
CA ILE A 77 -11.96 -15.25 -3.66
C ILE A 77 -13.41 -15.67 -3.90
N VAL A 78 -14.27 -15.56 -2.87
CA VAL A 78 -15.70 -15.86 -3.00
C VAL A 78 -16.38 -14.91 -3.99
N GLU A 79 -16.09 -13.63 -3.93
CA GLU A 79 -16.65 -12.63 -4.86
C GLU A 79 -16.18 -12.86 -6.30
N ALA A 80 -14.91 -13.14 -6.50
CA ALA A 80 -14.32 -13.40 -7.81
C ALA A 80 -14.61 -14.82 -8.34
N GLN A 81 -15.01 -15.75 -7.47
CA GLN A 81 -15.13 -17.16 -7.78
C GLN A 81 -13.84 -17.76 -8.38
N SER A 82 -12.67 -17.28 -7.92
CA SER A 82 -11.37 -17.65 -8.47
C SER A 82 -10.25 -17.24 -7.53
N THR A 83 -9.12 -17.94 -7.59
CA THR A 83 -7.83 -17.55 -7.00
C THR A 83 -6.99 -16.66 -7.93
N LYS A 84 -7.43 -16.44 -9.18
CA LYS A 84 -6.72 -15.58 -10.16
C LYS A 84 -7.09 -14.10 -9.93
N ILE A 85 -6.81 -13.64 -8.72
CA ILE A 85 -6.99 -12.28 -8.25
C ILE A 85 -5.65 -11.76 -7.69
N ASP A 86 -5.56 -10.46 -7.50
CA ASP A 86 -4.36 -9.87 -6.91
C ASP A 86 -4.22 -10.27 -5.43
N GLY A 87 -3.01 -10.62 -5.06
CA GLY A 87 -2.65 -10.81 -3.64
C GLY A 87 -2.60 -9.49 -2.88
N LEU A 88 -2.65 -9.58 -1.55
CA LEU A 88 -2.54 -8.39 -0.70
C LEU A 88 -1.12 -7.85 -0.73
N SER A 89 -0.97 -6.56 -1.05
CA SER A 89 0.33 -5.91 -1.09
C SER A 89 1.03 -5.96 0.26
N GLY A 90 2.30 -6.34 0.25
CA GLY A 90 3.09 -6.57 1.47
C GLY A 90 2.91 -7.95 2.10
N ALA A 91 1.84 -8.68 1.77
CA ALA A 91 1.56 -10.03 2.26
C ALA A 91 1.66 -11.10 1.15
N THR A 92 2.56 -10.91 0.18
CA THR A 92 2.64 -11.74 -1.03
C THR A 92 2.83 -13.23 -0.74
N VAL A 93 3.67 -13.59 0.24
CA VAL A 93 3.91 -15.00 0.60
C VAL A 93 2.65 -15.61 1.20
N THR A 94 2.01 -14.91 2.15
CA THR A 94 0.75 -15.35 2.75
C THR A 94 -0.38 -15.43 1.72
N SER A 95 -0.48 -14.46 0.81
CA SER A 95 -1.47 -14.47 -0.28
C SER A 95 -1.30 -15.69 -1.18
N LYS A 96 -0.07 -15.98 -1.60
CA LYS A 96 0.23 -17.18 -2.40
C LYS A 96 -0.10 -18.47 -1.64
N ALA A 97 0.18 -18.53 -0.35
CA ALA A 97 -0.19 -19.69 0.49
C ALA A 97 -1.71 -19.87 0.55
N ILE A 98 -2.48 -18.80 0.76
CA ILE A 98 -3.94 -18.86 0.76
C ILE A 98 -4.45 -19.33 -0.61
N PHE A 99 -3.96 -18.77 -1.71
CA PHE A 99 -4.36 -19.20 -3.06
C PHE A 99 -4.04 -20.65 -3.31
N ALA A 100 -2.83 -21.12 -3.00
CA ALA A 100 -2.44 -22.51 -3.19
C ALA A 100 -3.30 -23.47 -2.36
N ALA A 101 -3.58 -23.15 -1.11
CA ALA A 101 -4.46 -23.95 -0.26
C ALA A 101 -5.90 -23.98 -0.79
N VAL A 102 -6.45 -22.87 -1.26
CA VAL A 102 -7.78 -22.81 -1.90
C VAL A 102 -7.79 -23.61 -3.21
N GLU A 103 -6.75 -23.52 -4.03
CA GLU A 103 -6.61 -24.31 -5.26
C GLU A 103 -6.59 -25.82 -4.98
N ASP A 104 -5.98 -26.23 -3.87
CA ASP A 104 -6.03 -27.63 -3.44
C ASP A 104 -7.45 -28.05 -3.04
N CYS A 105 -8.19 -27.20 -2.32
CA CYS A 105 -9.61 -27.44 -2.02
C CYS A 105 -10.46 -27.52 -3.30
N ILE A 106 -10.20 -26.68 -4.30
CA ILE A 106 -10.86 -26.72 -5.61
C ILE A 106 -10.60 -28.06 -6.30
N ARG A 107 -9.36 -28.55 -6.28
CA ARG A 107 -9.01 -29.87 -6.84
C ARG A 107 -9.72 -31.02 -6.11
N GLN A 108 -9.78 -30.97 -4.77
CA GLN A 108 -10.52 -31.97 -3.97
C GLN A 108 -12.00 -31.98 -4.32
N ALA A 109 -12.59 -30.78 -4.55
CA ALA A 109 -13.97 -30.63 -5.01
C ALA A 109 -14.18 -30.96 -6.51
N LYS A 110 -13.16 -31.47 -7.21
CA LYS A 110 -13.15 -31.82 -8.66
C LYS A 110 -13.34 -30.57 -9.57
N GLY A 111 -13.05 -29.38 -9.09
CA GLY A 111 -13.06 -28.16 -9.90
C GLY A 111 -11.72 -27.87 -10.58
N ASP A 112 -11.70 -26.90 -11.50
CA ASP A 112 -10.50 -26.44 -12.17
C ASP A 112 -9.93 -25.18 -11.42
N PRO A 113 -8.75 -25.26 -10.79
CA PRO A 113 -8.16 -24.12 -10.09
C PRO A 113 -7.64 -23.03 -11.04
N ASN A 114 -7.57 -23.27 -12.35
CA ASN A 114 -7.09 -22.29 -13.32
C ASN A 114 -8.20 -21.42 -13.91
N GLN A 115 -9.41 -21.59 -13.44
CA GLN A 115 -10.53 -20.79 -13.95
C GLN A 115 -10.30 -19.29 -13.73
N PRO A 116 -10.54 -18.45 -14.74
CA PRO A 116 -10.40 -17.01 -14.62
C PRO A 116 -11.44 -16.44 -13.64
N ALA A 117 -11.07 -15.33 -12.99
CA ALA A 117 -11.99 -14.60 -12.14
C ALA A 117 -13.25 -14.18 -12.90
N ARG A 118 -14.41 -14.35 -12.30
CA ARG A 118 -15.65 -13.80 -12.86
C ARG A 118 -15.57 -12.28 -12.85
N ARG A 119 -15.68 -11.66 -14.01
CA ARG A 119 -15.83 -10.21 -14.12
C ARG A 119 -17.26 -9.85 -13.71
N THR A 120 -17.46 -9.51 -12.45
CA THR A 120 -18.71 -8.87 -12.04
C THR A 120 -18.63 -7.39 -12.35
N ALA A 121 -19.69 -6.80 -12.91
CA ALA A 121 -19.77 -5.36 -13.03
C ALA A 121 -19.66 -4.72 -11.62
N PRO A 122 -18.95 -3.58 -11.48
CA PRO A 122 -18.85 -2.90 -10.19
C PRO A 122 -20.22 -2.61 -9.61
N LYS A 123 -20.45 -2.94 -8.33
CA LYS A 123 -21.76 -2.83 -7.64
C LYS A 123 -22.37 -1.43 -7.68
N HIS A 124 -21.53 -0.41 -7.79
CA HIS A 124 -21.92 1.00 -7.76
C HIS A 124 -21.43 1.76 -8.99
N ALA A 125 -21.36 1.08 -10.14
CA ALA A 125 -21.01 1.73 -11.41
C ALA A 125 -21.99 2.90 -11.67
N GLY A 126 -21.43 4.10 -11.92
CA GLY A 126 -22.20 5.33 -12.14
C GLY A 126 -22.57 6.12 -10.88
N LYS A 127 -22.37 5.60 -9.66
CA LYS A 127 -22.52 6.39 -8.44
C LYS A 127 -21.36 7.39 -8.31
N THR A 128 -21.68 8.66 -8.16
CA THR A 128 -20.70 9.72 -7.86
C THR A 128 -21.00 10.32 -6.49
N ILE A 129 -19.97 10.54 -5.69
CA ILE A 129 -20.02 11.19 -4.38
C ILE A 129 -19.12 12.40 -4.44
N GLU A 130 -19.66 13.57 -4.17
CA GLU A 130 -18.92 14.81 -4.03
C GLU A 130 -18.71 15.12 -2.55
N ALA A 131 -17.52 15.59 -2.20
CA ALA A 131 -17.16 15.99 -0.84
C ALA A 131 -16.18 17.16 -0.89
N ALA A 132 -16.12 17.92 0.18
CA ALA A 132 -15.20 19.04 0.34
C ALA A 132 -14.37 18.86 1.62
N GLU A 133 -13.08 19.06 1.52
CA GLU A 133 -12.13 18.97 2.64
C GLU A 133 -11.11 20.10 2.54
N ASP A 134 -10.52 20.48 3.65
CA ASP A 134 -9.39 21.43 3.59
C ASP A 134 -8.17 20.77 2.94
N VAL A 135 -7.89 19.51 3.30
CA VAL A 135 -6.75 18.76 2.79
C VAL A 135 -7.17 17.35 2.35
N VAL A 136 -6.85 16.99 1.13
CA VAL A 136 -6.94 15.60 0.65
C VAL A 136 -5.52 15.01 0.57
N ILE A 137 -5.32 13.87 1.21
CA ILE A 137 -4.03 13.18 1.25
C ILE A 137 -4.14 11.89 0.43
N ILE A 138 -3.23 11.69 -0.51
CA ILE A 138 -3.19 10.51 -1.37
C ILE A 138 -2.06 9.60 -0.91
N GLY A 139 -2.42 8.49 -0.31
CA GLY A 139 -1.53 7.49 0.27
C GLY A 139 -1.56 7.45 1.79
N SER A 140 -1.76 6.28 2.34
CA SER A 140 -1.85 6.02 3.79
C SER A 140 -0.55 5.49 4.40
N GLY A 141 0.61 5.75 3.79
CA GLY A 141 1.91 5.46 4.39
C GLY A 141 2.20 6.38 5.59
N PHE A 142 3.36 6.19 6.25
CA PHE A 142 3.72 6.96 7.45
C PHE A 142 3.65 8.48 7.23
N SER A 143 4.19 8.97 6.10
CA SER A 143 4.18 10.40 5.78
C SER A 143 2.77 10.95 5.58
N GLY A 144 1.91 10.22 4.88
CA GLY A 144 0.52 10.64 4.66
C GLY A 144 -0.28 10.69 5.95
N LEU A 145 -0.20 9.64 6.77
CA LEU A 145 -0.93 9.61 8.04
C LEU A 145 -0.37 10.59 9.08
N ALA A 146 0.95 10.78 9.13
CA ALA A 146 1.54 11.80 10.01
C ALA A 146 1.11 13.22 9.61
N ALA A 147 1.07 13.49 8.30
CA ALA A 147 0.56 14.77 7.79
C ALA A 147 -0.93 14.95 8.10
N ALA A 148 -1.74 13.88 7.99
CA ALA A 148 -3.16 13.91 8.34
C ALA A 148 -3.38 14.30 9.80
N VAL A 149 -2.64 13.66 10.72
CA VAL A 149 -2.69 14.01 12.16
C VAL A 149 -2.29 15.45 12.37
N ASN A 150 -1.17 15.89 11.78
CA ASN A 150 -0.70 17.26 11.96
C ASN A 150 -1.70 18.30 11.43
N ALA A 151 -2.25 18.09 10.23
CA ALA A 151 -3.24 19.00 9.65
C ALA A 151 -4.52 19.08 10.50
N ALA A 152 -5.03 17.95 10.97
CA ALA A 152 -6.23 17.90 11.81
C ALA A 152 -6.01 18.57 13.18
N GLU A 153 -4.84 18.37 13.79
CA GLU A 153 -4.48 19.04 15.05
C GLU A 153 -4.35 20.56 14.90
N HIS A 154 -4.21 21.06 13.67
CA HIS A 154 -4.24 22.49 13.34
C HIS A 154 -5.63 22.95 12.81
N GLY A 155 -6.67 22.14 12.99
CA GLY A 155 -8.05 22.51 12.69
C GLY A 155 -8.49 22.31 11.24
N ALA A 156 -7.68 21.67 10.39
CA ALA A 156 -8.09 21.35 9.04
C ALA A 156 -9.00 20.11 8.99
N SER A 157 -10.02 20.13 8.13
CA SER A 157 -10.72 18.91 7.73
C SER A 157 -9.84 18.11 6.77
N VAL A 158 -9.74 16.79 7.02
CA VAL A 158 -8.78 15.93 6.30
C VAL A 158 -9.44 14.63 5.90
N THR A 159 -9.20 14.22 4.66
CA THR A 159 -9.50 12.86 4.19
C THR A 159 -8.26 12.21 3.59
N VAL A 160 -8.14 10.89 3.74
CA VAL A 160 -7.02 10.10 3.20
C VAL A 160 -7.55 9.10 2.19
N LEU A 161 -6.95 9.05 1.01
CA LEU A 161 -7.27 8.09 -0.05
C LEU A 161 -6.18 7.00 -0.09
N GLU A 162 -6.59 5.75 -0.03
CA GLU A 162 -5.70 4.58 -0.14
C GLU A 162 -6.23 3.62 -1.20
N LYS A 163 -5.41 3.31 -2.19
CA LYS A 163 -5.81 2.43 -3.29
C LYS A 163 -5.92 0.96 -2.90
N MET A 164 -5.17 0.56 -1.87
CA MET A 164 -5.20 -0.80 -1.36
C MET A 164 -6.33 -0.98 -0.34
N SER A 165 -6.73 -2.22 -0.12
CA SER A 165 -7.70 -2.60 0.92
C SER A 165 -7.15 -2.44 2.35
N VAL A 166 -5.83 -2.32 2.47
CA VAL A 166 -5.12 -2.11 3.74
C VAL A 166 -4.23 -0.88 3.66
N THR A 167 -4.04 -0.24 4.80
CA THR A 167 -3.19 0.93 4.95
C THR A 167 -1.71 0.54 5.15
N GLY A 168 -0.79 1.49 4.97
CA GLY A 168 0.59 1.38 5.41
C GLY A 168 1.65 1.31 4.33
N GLY A 169 1.37 0.68 3.19
CA GLY A 169 2.35 0.55 2.11
C GLY A 169 3.71 0.05 2.60
N ALA A 170 4.80 0.67 2.14
CA ALA A 170 6.17 0.34 2.59
C ALA A 170 6.39 0.57 4.08
N SER A 171 5.69 1.53 4.69
CA SER A 171 5.85 1.89 6.11
C SER A 171 5.43 0.77 7.06
N ALA A 172 4.46 -0.07 6.67
CA ALA A 172 4.01 -1.18 7.49
C ALA A 172 5.00 -2.37 7.49
N ILE A 173 5.84 -2.50 6.46
CA ILE A 173 6.68 -3.68 6.21
C ILE A 173 8.19 -3.45 6.30
N CYS A 174 8.64 -2.21 6.37
CA CYS A 174 10.08 -1.91 6.40
C CYS A 174 10.74 -2.28 7.74
N GLY A 175 12.07 -2.45 7.72
CA GLY A 175 12.86 -2.90 8.88
C GLY A 175 12.93 -1.94 10.06
N GLY A 176 12.44 -0.70 9.90
CA GLY A 176 12.33 0.24 11.02
C GLY A 176 13.60 0.97 11.39
N GLN A 177 14.60 1.02 10.51
CA GLN A 177 15.73 1.93 10.69
C GLN A 177 15.25 3.36 10.51
N TRP A 178 15.53 4.20 11.51
CA TRP A 178 15.21 5.61 11.48
C TRP A 178 16.47 6.43 11.77
N ALA A 179 16.87 7.25 10.81
CA ALA A 179 17.92 8.25 11.03
C ALA A 179 17.30 9.50 11.65
N ILE A 180 17.81 9.90 12.80
CA ILE A 180 17.41 11.12 13.51
C ILE A 180 18.60 12.09 13.54
N MET A 181 18.32 13.37 13.42
CA MET A 181 19.34 14.40 13.38
C MET A 181 18.90 15.60 14.24
N GLY A 182 19.78 16.12 15.06
CA GLY A 182 19.56 17.31 15.90
C GLY A 182 18.43 17.19 16.94
N THR A 183 17.88 15.99 17.15
CA THR A 183 16.73 15.75 18.04
C THR A 183 17.12 15.73 19.52
N LYS A 184 16.13 15.95 20.39
CA LYS A 184 16.30 15.80 21.84
C LYS A 184 16.71 14.37 22.21
N LEU A 185 16.18 13.37 21.49
CA LEU A 185 16.53 11.97 21.70
C LEU A 185 17.99 11.69 21.34
N GLN A 186 18.50 12.24 20.23
CA GLN A 186 19.88 12.12 19.82
C GLN A 186 20.82 12.70 20.87
N LYS A 187 20.54 13.91 21.36
CA LYS A 187 21.29 14.56 22.44
C LYS A 187 21.33 13.70 23.72
N LYS A 188 20.17 13.15 24.13
CA LYS A 188 20.06 12.26 25.28
C LYS A 188 20.87 10.97 25.10
N LYS A 189 21.06 10.50 23.88
CA LYS A 189 21.84 9.28 23.58
C LYS A 189 23.33 9.51 23.31
N GLY A 190 23.86 10.70 23.63
CA GLY A 190 25.29 11.01 23.62
C GLY A 190 25.82 11.68 22.38
N VAL A 191 24.96 12.20 21.50
CA VAL A 191 25.36 13.07 20.38
C VAL A 191 24.81 14.48 20.63
N PRO A 192 25.53 15.33 21.35
CA PRO A 192 25.00 16.62 21.80
C PRO A 192 24.88 17.66 20.68
N TYR A 193 25.66 17.49 19.62
CA TYR A 193 25.75 18.43 18.50
C TYR A 193 25.73 17.69 17.17
N ASP A 194 24.74 17.97 16.35
CA ASP A 194 24.60 17.47 14.97
C ASP A 194 23.82 18.53 14.18
N PRO A 195 24.53 19.51 13.58
CA PRO A 195 23.87 20.64 12.93
C PRO A 195 23.27 20.24 11.57
N PRO A 196 22.23 20.96 11.10
CA PRO A 196 21.61 20.70 9.79
C PRO A 196 22.62 20.68 8.64
N GLN A 197 23.62 21.54 8.67
CA GLN A 197 24.69 21.63 7.65
C GLN A 197 25.49 20.34 7.52
N ALA A 198 25.70 19.61 8.61
CA ALA A 198 26.38 18.31 8.56
C ALA A 198 25.57 17.27 7.81
N LEU A 199 24.25 17.26 7.96
CA LEU A 199 23.37 16.38 7.16
C LEU A 199 23.36 16.77 5.69
N VAL A 200 23.29 18.07 5.39
CA VAL A 200 23.38 18.58 4.02
C VAL A 200 24.69 18.15 3.37
N TYR A 201 25.81 18.29 4.07
CA TYR A 201 27.11 17.88 3.59
C TYR A 201 27.18 16.36 3.28
N ASP A 202 26.72 15.53 4.22
CA ASP A 202 26.68 14.08 4.06
C ASP A 202 25.84 13.66 2.85
N LEU A 203 24.64 14.22 2.70
CA LEU A 203 23.73 13.85 1.64
C LEU A 203 24.13 14.39 0.27
N ILE A 204 24.78 15.54 0.18
CA ILE A 204 25.34 16.05 -1.07
C ILE A 204 26.47 15.14 -1.55
N GLY A 205 27.37 14.72 -0.65
CA GLY A 205 28.46 13.80 -0.98
C GLY A 205 27.92 12.46 -1.48
N ASN A 206 26.99 11.87 -0.73
CA ASN A 206 26.36 10.61 -1.11
C ASN A 206 25.51 10.69 -2.39
N GLY A 207 24.94 11.85 -2.67
CA GLY A 207 24.15 12.13 -3.87
C GLY A 207 24.99 12.56 -5.07
N HIS A 208 26.32 12.49 -4.98
CA HIS A 208 27.25 12.88 -6.05
C HIS A 208 26.96 14.29 -6.61
N LEU A 209 26.62 15.23 -5.72
CA LEU A 209 26.26 16.63 -6.06
C LEU A 209 25.04 16.78 -6.97
N LYS A 210 24.17 15.76 -7.04
CA LYS A 210 22.94 15.78 -7.85
C LYS A 210 21.70 16.27 -7.08
N ASN A 211 21.80 16.40 -5.77
CA ASN A 211 20.69 16.84 -4.92
C ASN A 211 20.27 18.27 -5.27
N ASP A 212 18.97 18.54 -5.21
CA ASP A 212 18.48 19.92 -5.11
C ASP A 212 18.82 20.50 -3.73
N LEU A 213 19.71 21.48 -3.72
CA LEU A 213 20.27 22.03 -2.49
C LEU A 213 19.21 22.77 -1.66
N THR A 214 18.25 23.42 -2.30
CA THR A 214 17.17 24.16 -1.62
C THR A 214 16.28 23.20 -0.85
N THR A 215 15.80 22.15 -1.50
CA THR A 215 14.97 21.10 -0.89
C THR A 215 15.72 20.39 0.23
N LEU A 216 16.99 20.07 0.00
CA LEU A 216 17.82 19.37 0.99
C LEU A 216 18.08 20.21 2.23
N THR A 217 18.36 21.50 2.06
CA THR A 217 18.57 22.43 3.18
C THR A 217 17.28 22.60 3.99
N MET A 218 16.15 22.81 3.31
CA MET A 218 14.84 22.89 3.95
C MET A 218 14.51 21.60 4.75
N PHE A 219 14.80 20.44 4.17
CA PHE A 219 14.64 19.16 4.86
C PHE A 219 15.50 19.06 6.10
N ALA A 220 16.80 19.37 6.01
CA ALA A 220 17.73 19.26 7.11
C ALA A 220 17.36 20.20 8.28
N GLU A 221 16.99 21.44 7.98
CA GLU A 221 16.60 22.45 8.99
C GLU A 221 15.30 22.09 9.73
N ASN A 222 14.35 21.45 9.06
CA ASN A 222 13.07 21.10 9.65
C ASN A 222 13.02 19.70 10.27
N SER A 223 13.94 18.81 9.90
CA SER A 223 13.97 17.41 10.37
C SER A 223 14.02 17.26 11.89
N PRO A 224 14.82 18.03 12.66
CA PRO A 224 14.86 17.91 14.12
C PRO A 224 13.50 18.12 14.77
N ARG A 225 12.82 19.19 14.38
CA ARG A 225 11.49 19.53 14.91
C ARG A 225 10.44 18.50 14.51
N ALA A 226 10.44 18.07 13.26
CA ALA A 226 9.50 17.08 12.76
C ALA A 226 9.69 15.71 13.44
N ALA A 227 10.95 15.28 13.62
CA ALA A 227 11.25 14.02 14.31
C ALA A 227 10.89 14.09 15.81
N ASP A 228 11.21 15.18 16.51
CA ASP A 228 10.82 15.37 17.91
C ASP A 228 9.29 15.38 18.07
N TRP A 229 8.56 16.03 17.15
CA TRP A 229 7.11 16.00 17.15
C TRP A 229 6.59 14.57 16.98
N ALA A 230 7.08 13.82 15.98
CA ALA A 230 6.65 12.46 15.70
C ALA A 230 6.96 11.51 16.88
N ILE A 231 8.14 11.63 17.50
CA ILE A 231 8.54 10.85 18.67
C ILE A 231 7.61 11.15 19.85
N ASN A 232 7.32 12.41 20.13
CA ASN A 232 6.46 12.80 21.24
C ASN A 232 4.99 12.44 20.99
N ARG A 233 4.50 12.63 19.76
CA ARG A 233 3.09 12.41 19.40
C ARG A 233 2.72 10.93 19.31
N PHE A 234 3.56 10.15 18.66
CA PHE A 234 3.26 8.72 18.39
C PHE A 234 3.94 7.77 19.35
N LYS A 235 4.93 8.23 20.12
CA LYS A 235 5.67 7.44 21.12
C LYS A 235 6.14 6.09 20.55
N PRO A 236 6.87 6.07 19.44
CA PRO A 236 7.42 4.84 18.89
C PRO A 236 8.38 4.20 19.89
N GLU A 237 8.43 2.87 19.91
CA GLU A 237 9.38 2.15 20.74
C GLU A 237 10.64 1.85 19.93
N PHE A 238 11.78 2.22 20.48
CA PHE A 238 13.08 1.91 19.91
C PHE A 238 13.70 0.72 20.62
N ILE A 239 14.58 -0.01 19.91
CA ILE A 239 15.48 -0.96 20.55
C ILE A 239 16.40 -0.15 21.46
N ASP A 240 16.59 -0.61 22.71
CA ASP A 240 17.45 0.08 23.66
C ASP A 240 18.93 -0.16 23.29
N GLN A 241 19.48 0.76 22.56
CA GLN A 241 20.87 0.73 22.10
C GLN A 241 21.38 2.16 21.89
N LYS A 242 22.70 2.30 21.79
CA LYS A 242 23.31 3.54 21.33
C LYS A 242 22.90 3.84 19.89
N LEU A 243 22.96 5.09 19.49
CA LEU A 243 22.88 5.45 18.09
C LEU A 243 23.97 4.74 17.30
N GLN A 244 23.63 4.28 16.12
CA GLN A 244 24.57 3.56 15.29
C GLN A 244 25.17 4.45 14.21
N TYR A 245 26.47 4.30 14.05
CA TYR A 245 27.19 4.84 12.91
C TYR A 245 26.73 4.17 11.61
N ARG A 246 26.69 4.96 10.56
CA ARG A 246 26.56 4.51 9.18
C ARG A 246 27.59 5.24 8.34
N ALA A 247 28.22 4.55 7.42
CA ALA A 247 29.31 5.10 6.61
C ALA A 247 28.89 6.32 5.78
N GLU A 248 27.61 6.47 5.52
CA GLU A 248 27.04 7.62 4.83
C GLU A 248 26.87 8.88 5.70
N PHE A 249 27.17 8.83 7.02
CA PHE A 249 26.97 9.94 7.94
C PHE A 249 28.20 10.23 8.78
N GLN A 250 28.47 11.50 9.05
CA GLN A 250 29.53 11.94 9.97
C GLN A 250 29.19 11.70 11.46
N PHE A 251 27.90 11.67 11.80
CA PHE A 251 27.41 11.50 13.16
C PHE A 251 26.60 10.20 13.31
N ASP A 252 26.53 9.68 14.53
CA ASP A 252 25.67 8.56 14.88
C ASP A 252 24.21 9.03 14.88
N ARG A 253 23.44 8.61 13.86
CA ARG A 253 22.06 9.05 13.64
C ARG A 253 21.04 7.91 13.66
N SER A 254 21.48 6.67 13.51
CA SER A 254 20.57 5.56 13.26
C SER A 254 20.08 4.89 14.53
N LEU A 255 18.76 4.79 14.66
CA LEU A 255 18.04 3.96 15.63
C LEU A 255 17.18 2.93 14.91
N TYR A 256 16.82 1.88 15.63
CA TYR A 256 15.89 0.88 15.13
C TYR A 256 14.62 0.86 15.95
N LEU A 257 13.49 0.86 15.25
CA LEU A 257 12.18 0.65 15.85
C LEU A 257 12.04 -0.80 16.31
N LYS A 258 11.54 -1.01 17.50
CA LYS A 258 11.30 -2.33 18.08
C LYS A 258 10.23 -3.07 17.29
N GLY A 259 10.59 -4.23 16.74
CA GLY A 259 9.70 -5.02 15.88
C GLY A 259 9.52 -4.48 14.47
N GLY A 260 10.47 -3.62 14.00
CA GLY A 260 10.37 -2.96 12.69
C GLY A 260 9.43 -1.77 12.69
N CYS A 261 9.09 -1.28 11.51
CA CYS A 261 8.25 -0.07 11.37
C CYS A 261 6.76 -0.33 11.64
N GLY A 262 6.27 -1.57 11.46
CA GLY A 262 4.86 -1.91 11.60
C GLY A 262 4.23 -1.52 12.94
N PRO A 263 4.83 -1.83 14.11
CA PRO A 263 4.30 -1.39 15.40
C PRO A 263 4.21 0.12 15.55
N ALA A 264 5.22 0.86 15.10
CA ALA A 264 5.21 2.33 15.12
C ALA A 264 4.15 2.89 14.17
N TYR A 265 4.01 2.31 12.97
CA TYR A 265 2.98 2.67 12.01
C TYR A 265 1.57 2.52 12.58
N ARG A 266 1.26 1.42 13.29
CA ARG A 266 -0.05 1.24 13.95
C ARG A 266 -0.37 2.33 14.97
N LYS A 267 0.63 2.89 15.64
CA LYS A 267 0.42 4.03 16.57
C LYS A 267 -0.01 5.29 15.82
N VAL A 268 0.55 5.53 14.62
CA VAL A 268 0.13 6.64 13.76
C VAL A 268 -1.28 6.41 13.21
N GLU A 269 -1.56 5.21 12.72
CA GLU A 269 -2.89 4.84 12.22
C GLU A 269 -3.96 4.98 13.32
N LYS A 270 -3.64 4.56 14.54
CA LYS A 270 -4.53 4.75 15.70
C LYS A 270 -4.81 6.24 15.95
N ALA A 271 -3.78 7.09 15.90
CA ALA A 271 -3.97 8.53 16.10
C ALA A 271 -4.89 9.16 15.03
N VAL A 272 -4.81 8.70 13.77
CA VAL A 272 -5.72 9.11 12.70
C VAL A 272 -7.17 8.71 13.02
N ARG A 273 -7.38 7.48 13.47
CA ARG A 273 -8.72 7.00 13.87
C ARG A 273 -9.27 7.73 15.07
N ASP A 274 -8.44 7.97 16.10
CA ASP A 274 -8.83 8.70 17.31
C ASP A 274 -9.27 10.14 17.00
N LEU A 275 -8.73 10.76 15.96
CA LEU A 275 -9.12 12.08 15.47
C LEU A 275 -10.33 12.06 14.52
N GLY A 276 -10.91 10.89 14.25
CA GLY A 276 -12.06 10.73 13.36
C GLY A 276 -11.76 10.99 11.89
N ILE A 277 -10.48 11.02 11.47
CA ILE A 277 -10.09 11.24 10.09
C ILE A 277 -10.48 10.02 9.25
N LYS A 278 -11.18 10.25 8.14
CA LYS A 278 -11.60 9.19 7.23
C LYS A 278 -10.45 8.71 6.38
N ILE A 279 -10.25 7.39 6.33
CA ILE A 279 -9.36 6.73 5.37
C ILE A 279 -10.25 5.93 4.41
N HIS A 280 -10.27 6.33 3.15
CA HIS A 280 -10.98 5.61 2.09
C HIS A 280 -10.04 4.57 1.49
N THR A 281 -10.13 3.34 1.98
CA THR A 281 -9.42 2.18 1.37
C THR A 281 -10.13 1.72 0.09
N ASP A 282 -9.44 0.88 -0.71
CA ASP A 282 -9.90 0.45 -2.04
C ASP A 282 -10.25 1.63 -2.97
N THR A 283 -9.68 2.81 -2.70
CA THR A 283 -10.06 4.06 -3.36
C THR A 283 -8.82 4.69 -4.00
N LYS A 284 -8.68 4.48 -5.30
CA LYS A 284 -7.55 4.96 -6.08
C LYS A 284 -7.80 6.39 -6.55
N ALA A 285 -6.90 7.30 -6.19
CA ALA A 285 -6.86 8.62 -6.82
C ALA A 285 -6.44 8.47 -8.29
N GLU A 286 -7.25 9.01 -9.19
CA GLU A 286 -7.05 8.87 -10.64
C GLU A 286 -6.42 10.12 -11.25
N ARG A 287 -6.86 11.32 -10.83
CA ARG A 287 -6.33 12.58 -11.32
C ARG A 287 -6.51 13.73 -10.34
N LEU A 288 -5.64 14.71 -10.47
CA LEU A 288 -5.77 16.01 -9.80
C LEU A 288 -6.71 16.91 -10.59
N ILE A 289 -7.56 17.66 -9.90
CA ILE A 289 -8.47 18.63 -10.51
C ILE A 289 -7.77 19.97 -10.53
N VAL A 290 -7.64 20.55 -11.73
CA VAL A 290 -7.03 21.87 -11.93
C VAL A 290 -8.10 22.88 -12.31
N LYS A 291 -8.10 24.03 -11.67
CA LYS A 291 -8.91 25.19 -12.03
C LYS A 291 -8.05 26.45 -11.92
N ASP A 292 -8.05 27.27 -12.96
CA ASP A 292 -7.28 28.53 -13.02
C ASP A 292 -5.79 28.35 -12.62
N GLY A 293 -5.17 27.27 -13.13
CA GLY A 293 -3.77 26.91 -12.87
C GLY A 293 -3.46 26.41 -11.44
N ARG A 294 -4.49 26.17 -10.63
CA ARG A 294 -4.34 25.66 -9.25
C ARG A 294 -4.97 24.28 -9.09
N ILE A 295 -4.36 23.46 -8.27
CA ILE A 295 -4.98 22.20 -7.83
C ILE A 295 -6.09 22.54 -6.84
N VAL A 296 -7.32 22.13 -7.16
CA VAL A 296 -8.53 22.40 -6.35
C VAL A 296 -9.22 21.13 -5.88
N GLY A 297 -8.62 19.97 -6.10
CA GLY A 297 -9.21 18.70 -5.66
C GLY A 297 -8.63 17.47 -6.35
N VAL A 298 -9.32 16.36 -6.13
CA VAL A 298 -8.93 15.01 -6.60
C VAL A 298 -10.16 14.25 -7.07
N GLU A 299 -10.03 13.58 -8.21
CA GLU A 299 -10.96 12.51 -8.59
C GLU A 299 -10.37 11.16 -8.19
N ALA A 300 -11.21 10.33 -7.60
CA ALA A 300 -10.84 9.00 -7.18
C ALA A 300 -11.95 7.99 -7.54
N GLN A 301 -11.55 6.75 -7.68
CA GLN A 301 -12.47 5.64 -7.92
C GLN A 301 -12.26 4.54 -6.90
N LYS A 302 -13.35 4.11 -6.27
CA LYS A 302 -13.37 2.98 -5.39
C LYS A 302 -13.51 1.68 -6.18
N LYS A 303 -12.96 0.60 -5.68
CA LYS A 303 -13.00 -0.73 -6.32
C LYS A 303 -14.43 -1.23 -6.60
N ASP A 304 -15.42 -0.77 -5.83
CA ASP A 304 -16.85 -1.08 -6.04
C ASP A 304 -17.50 -0.26 -7.18
N GLY A 305 -16.73 0.60 -7.86
CA GLY A 305 -17.17 1.44 -8.97
C GLY A 305 -17.68 2.83 -8.57
N THR A 306 -17.75 3.16 -7.27
CA THR A 306 -18.10 4.50 -6.81
C THR A 306 -17.02 5.50 -7.22
N LYS A 307 -17.41 6.59 -7.85
CA LYS A 307 -16.53 7.74 -8.12
C LYS A 307 -16.61 8.73 -6.97
N TYR A 308 -15.47 9.30 -6.62
CA TYR A 308 -15.37 10.40 -5.66
C TYR A 308 -14.79 11.62 -6.35
N ILE A 309 -15.38 12.78 -6.06
CA ILE A 309 -14.87 14.10 -6.45
C ILE A 309 -14.66 14.88 -5.16
N PHE A 310 -13.41 15.02 -4.76
CA PHE A 310 -13.05 15.80 -3.57
C PHE A 310 -12.62 17.20 -4.00
N SER A 311 -13.33 18.22 -3.57
CA SER A 311 -12.85 19.61 -3.61
C SER A 311 -11.95 19.87 -2.40
N SER A 312 -10.82 20.54 -2.58
CA SER A 312 -9.90 20.82 -1.46
C SER A 312 -9.07 22.08 -1.66
N LYS A 313 -8.64 22.69 -0.55
CA LYS A 313 -7.70 23.81 -0.54
C LYS A 313 -6.27 23.36 -0.84
N ALA A 314 -5.93 22.12 -0.46
CA ALA A 314 -4.63 21.52 -0.71
C ALA A 314 -4.73 20.00 -0.93
N VAL A 315 -3.83 19.47 -1.77
CA VAL A 315 -3.66 18.03 -2.00
C VAL A 315 -2.23 17.64 -1.67
N LEU A 316 -2.06 16.64 -0.81
CA LEU A 316 -0.76 16.07 -0.49
C LEU A 316 -0.58 14.73 -1.21
N LEU A 317 0.46 14.63 -2.06
CA LEU A 317 0.89 13.38 -2.65
C LEU A 317 1.85 12.63 -1.71
N ALA A 318 1.36 11.59 -1.06
CA ALA A 318 2.12 10.70 -0.17
C ALA A 318 2.12 9.26 -0.70
N THR A 319 2.13 9.10 -2.00
CA THR A 319 1.85 7.86 -2.76
C THR A 319 3.02 6.87 -2.78
N GLY A 320 4.14 7.18 -2.14
CA GLY A 320 5.35 6.36 -2.19
C GLY A 320 6.07 6.43 -3.54
N GLY A 321 6.82 5.38 -3.84
CA GLY A 321 7.67 5.32 -5.02
C GLY A 321 7.05 4.60 -6.22
N TYR A 322 7.93 4.21 -7.16
CA TYR A 322 7.55 3.59 -8.43
C TYR A 322 8.31 2.28 -8.74
N GLY A 323 9.00 1.70 -7.74
CA GLY A 323 9.88 0.53 -7.94
C GLY A 323 9.17 -0.74 -8.44
N ALA A 324 7.87 -0.87 -8.23
CA ALA A 324 7.08 -1.97 -8.79
C ALA A 324 6.70 -1.76 -10.27
N ASN A 325 6.87 -0.55 -10.80
CA ASN A 325 6.53 -0.23 -12.18
C ASN A 325 7.78 -0.27 -13.07
N LYS A 326 8.06 -1.44 -13.65
CA LYS A 326 9.24 -1.65 -14.50
C LYS A 326 9.32 -0.71 -15.71
N ALA A 327 8.18 -0.17 -16.18
CA ALA A 327 8.17 0.80 -17.28
C ALA A 327 8.72 2.18 -16.90
N MET A 328 8.74 2.51 -15.60
CA MET A 328 9.32 3.76 -15.09
C MET A 328 10.80 3.62 -14.69
N LEU A 329 11.36 2.42 -14.77
CA LEU A 329 12.74 2.14 -14.37
C LEU A 329 13.63 2.04 -15.61
N ILE A 330 14.88 2.47 -15.47
CA ILE A 330 15.95 2.24 -16.44
C ILE A 330 16.89 1.13 -15.94
N GLU A 331 17.77 0.63 -16.80
CA GLU A 331 18.81 -0.31 -16.40
C GLU A 331 19.88 0.39 -15.53
N PRO A 332 20.43 -0.32 -14.53
CA PRO A 332 20.18 -1.71 -14.15
C PRO A 332 19.06 -1.93 -13.13
N LEU A 333 18.27 -0.91 -12.82
CA LEU A 333 17.16 -1.01 -11.86
C LEU A 333 15.99 -1.85 -12.41
N LYS A 334 15.75 -1.73 -13.71
CA LYS A 334 14.68 -2.46 -14.41
C LYS A 334 14.86 -3.98 -14.31
N SER A 335 16.09 -4.46 -14.45
CA SER A 335 16.44 -5.89 -14.32
C SER A 335 16.60 -6.35 -12.88
N ALA A 336 16.74 -5.42 -11.93
CA ALA A 336 16.93 -5.76 -10.53
C ALA A 336 15.67 -6.40 -9.93
N LEU A 337 15.88 -7.28 -8.95
CA LEU A 337 14.82 -7.88 -8.15
C LEU A 337 14.23 -6.81 -7.21
N TYR A 338 12.94 -6.55 -7.34
CA TYR A 338 12.23 -5.60 -6.49
C TYR A 338 11.57 -6.31 -5.31
N TYR A 339 11.85 -5.87 -4.08
CA TYR A 339 11.29 -6.42 -2.84
C TYR A 339 10.57 -5.37 -1.97
N GLY A 340 10.14 -4.27 -2.56
CA GLY A 340 9.23 -3.32 -1.96
C GLY A 340 7.75 -3.71 -2.18
N PRO A 341 6.81 -2.86 -1.76
CA PRO A 341 5.39 -3.13 -1.92
C PRO A 341 4.97 -3.08 -3.39
N ALA A 342 4.18 -4.05 -3.83
CA ALA A 342 3.65 -4.10 -5.20
C ALA A 342 2.80 -2.87 -5.57
N SER A 343 2.29 -2.17 -4.56
CA SER A 343 1.55 -0.91 -4.72
C SER A 343 2.41 0.30 -5.11
N ALA A 344 3.74 0.20 -5.09
CA ALA A 344 4.63 1.31 -5.47
C ALA A 344 4.73 1.43 -7.00
N THR A 345 3.67 1.90 -7.64
CA THR A 345 3.48 1.93 -9.10
C THR A 345 3.66 3.31 -9.73
N GLY A 346 4.03 4.33 -8.95
CA GLY A 346 4.31 5.68 -9.45
C GLY A 346 3.07 6.50 -9.80
N ASP A 347 1.93 6.21 -9.17
CA ASP A 347 0.67 6.90 -9.48
C ASP A 347 0.76 8.41 -9.20
N GLY A 348 1.35 8.80 -8.06
CA GLY A 348 1.55 10.22 -7.73
C GLY A 348 2.47 10.93 -8.71
N HIS A 349 3.53 10.28 -9.17
CA HIS A 349 4.43 10.83 -10.18
C HIS A 349 3.67 11.14 -11.47
N ARG A 350 2.85 10.18 -11.95
CA ARG A 350 2.05 10.38 -13.16
C ARG A 350 0.99 11.45 -13.00
N MET A 351 0.30 11.49 -11.86
CA MET A 351 -0.69 12.53 -11.56
C MET A 351 -0.06 13.93 -11.53
N ALA A 352 1.10 14.07 -10.88
CA ALA A 352 1.83 15.33 -10.83
C ALA A 352 2.31 15.76 -12.23
N GLN A 353 2.88 14.83 -13.00
CA GLN A 353 3.33 15.09 -14.35
C GLN A 353 2.19 15.52 -15.27
N ALA A 354 1.01 14.92 -15.13
CA ALA A 354 -0.17 15.26 -15.92
C ALA A 354 -0.66 16.71 -15.70
N VAL A 355 -0.26 17.34 -14.60
CA VAL A 355 -0.58 18.75 -14.29
C VAL A 355 0.64 19.68 -14.38
N GLY A 356 1.70 19.22 -15.07
CA GLY A 356 2.86 20.05 -15.40
C GLY A 356 4.06 19.92 -14.46
N ALA A 357 4.04 19.02 -13.47
CA ALA A 357 5.22 18.80 -12.64
C ALA A 357 6.34 18.11 -13.44
N LYS A 358 7.57 18.56 -13.23
CA LYS A 358 8.77 17.94 -13.79
C LYS A 358 9.19 16.73 -12.96
N LEU A 359 9.57 15.65 -13.63
CA LEU A 359 10.22 14.50 -13.00
C LEU A 359 11.73 14.61 -13.18
N GLU A 360 12.47 14.53 -12.09
CA GLU A 360 13.93 14.64 -12.09
C GLU A 360 14.57 13.44 -11.42
N LEU A 361 15.82 13.17 -11.75
CA LEU A 361 16.64 12.12 -11.15
C LEU A 361 16.05 10.71 -11.30
N MET A 362 15.23 10.48 -12.32
CA MET A 362 14.56 9.19 -12.57
C MET A 362 15.53 8.09 -12.96
N GLU A 363 16.75 8.44 -13.36
CA GLU A 363 17.85 7.53 -13.67
C GLU A 363 18.52 6.94 -12.43
N PHE A 364 18.23 7.47 -11.23
CA PHE A 364 18.84 6.98 -9.99
C PHE A 364 17.93 6.06 -9.21
N GLY A 365 18.54 5.13 -8.50
CA GLY A 365 17.84 4.26 -7.56
C GLY A 365 18.81 3.48 -6.70
N LYS A 366 18.37 3.09 -5.52
CA LYS A 366 19.21 2.36 -4.56
C LYS A 366 19.07 0.86 -4.79
N ARG A 367 20.22 0.20 -4.95
CA ARG A 367 20.33 -1.27 -5.00
C ARG A 367 21.02 -1.77 -3.74
N TYR A 368 20.52 -2.85 -3.20
CA TYR A 368 21.12 -3.55 -2.08
C TYR A 368 21.57 -4.96 -2.51
N PRO A 369 22.78 -5.38 -2.17
CA PRO A 369 23.29 -6.71 -2.54
C PRO A 369 22.75 -7.84 -1.67
N ASN A 370 21.71 -7.61 -0.91
CA ASN A 370 21.18 -8.52 0.12
C ASN A 370 19.75 -9.00 -0.19
N GLY A 371 19.32 -8.94 -1.43
CA GLY A 371 18.03 -9.48 -1.87
C GLY A 371 18.18 -10.85 -2.50
N VAL A 372 17.27 -11.77 -2.19
CA VAL A 372 17.16 -13.08 -2.85
C VAL A 372 15.75 -13.30 -3.34
N GLU A 373 15.62 -14.05 -4.41
CA GLU A 373 14.32 -14.55 -4.84
C GLU A 373 13.95 -15.76 -3.99
N ALA A 374 12.94 -15.59 -3.13
CA ALA A 374 12.48 -16.65 -2.23
C ALA A 374 11.48 -17.61 -2.91
N ALA A 375 10.82 -17.15 -3.96
CA ALA A 375 9.96 -17.91 -4.86
C ALA A 375 9.80 -17.10 -6.16
N PRO A 376 9.39 -17.68 -7.28
CA PRO A 376 9.22 -16.95 -8.54
C PRO A 376 8.46 -15.63 -8.38
N GLY A 377 9.11 -14.49 -8.68
CA GLY A 377 8.58 -13.15 -8.53
C GLY A 377 8.42 -12.66 -7.08
N VAL A 378 8.94 -13.38 -6.08
CA VAL A 378 8.92 -12.97 -4.66
C VAL A 378 10.32 -12.72 -4.17
N ALA A 379 10.67 -11.46 -4.01
CA ALA A 379 11.94 -11.08 -3.44
C ALA A 379 11.88 -10.97 -1.91
N LYS A 380 12.93 -11.38 -1.25
CA LYS A 380 13.11 -11.28 0.20
C LYS A 380 14.47 -10.70 0.51
N SER A 381 14.52 -9.75 1.43
CA SER A 381 15.80 -9.29 1.98
C SER A 381 16.36 -10.37 2.89
N ILE A 382 17.59 -10.82 2.59
CA ILE A 382 18.39 -11.62 3.52
C ILE A 382 19.10 -10.67 4.47
N ILE A 383 18.74 -10.80 5.72
CA ILE A 383 19.40 -10.30 6.94
C ILE A 383 20.31 -9.09 6.74
N GLN A 384 19.93 -8.00 7.33
CA GLN A 384 20.91 -7.03 7.78
C GLN A 384 21.69 -7.68 8.95
N GLY A 385 22.73 -8.43 8.62
CA GLY A 385 23.69 -8.88 9.60
C GLY A 385 24.28 -7.64 10.27
N ASN A 386 24.32 -7.62 11.59
CA ASN A 386 25.18 -6.70 12.30
C ASN A 386 26.62 -7.10 11.92
N TYR A 387 27.15 -6.48 10.88
CA TYR A 387 28.59 -6.49 10.68
C TYR A 387 29.20 -5.68 11.83
N ARG A 388 29.76 -6.40 12.79
CA ARG A 388 30.64 -5.83 13.80
C ARG A 388 31.98 -5.51 13.17
#